data_c4511f5365c9451189f431b7a9351d18
#
_entry.id   c4511f5365c9451189f431b7a9351d18
#
_cell.length_a   1.000
_cell.length_b   1.000
_cell.length_c   1.000
_cell.angle_alpha   90.00
_cell.angle_beta   90.00
_cell.angle_gamma   90.00
#
_symmetry.space_group_name_H-M   'P 1'
#
loop_
_entity.id
_entity.type
_entity.pdbx_description
1 polymer ?
#
loop_
_entity_poly.entity_id
_entity_poly.type
_entity_poly.pdbx_seq_one_letter_code
_entity_poly.pdbx_strand_id
1 'polypeptide(L)'
;MVKWKIVFTKQSLKDAKLISAAGLRQRAEKILAVLEKNPFQNPPPYEKLIGDLYGAYSRRINIQHRVICQIYDDLKIVKIIRMWTHYE
;
A
#
# COMPACT_ATOMS: atom_id res chain seq x y z
N MET A 1 -10.09 -17.01 -10.20
CA MET A 1 -9.81 -16.00 -9.20
C MET A 1 -9.35 -14.70 -9.84
N VAL A 2 -9.93 -13.60 -9.43
CA VAL A 2 -9.57 -12.29 -9.97
C VAL A 2 -8.37 -11.74 -9.20
N LYS A 3 -7.33 -11.36 -9.93
CA LYS A 3 -6.18 -10.69 -9.38
C LYS A 3 -6.37 -9.19 -9.52
N TRP A 4 -6.11 -8.47 -8.44
CA TRP A 4 -6.18 -7.02 -8.48
C TRP A 4 -4.92 -6.47 -9.15
N LYS A 5 -5.10 -5.45 -9.98
CA LYS A 5 -3.98 -4.79 -10.62
C LYS A 5 -3.39 -3.75 -9.68
N ILE A 6 -2.08 -3.80 -9.49
CA ILE A 6 -1.37 -2.83 -8.65
C ILE A 6 -0.73 -1.80 -9.58
N VAL A 7 -1.05 -0.53 -9.35
CA VAL A 7 -0.44 0.58 -10.08
C VAL A 7 0.26 1.50 -9.09
N PHE A 8 1.32 2.17 -9.55
CA PHE A 8 2.17 3.00 -8.71
C PHE A 8 2.18 4.43 -9.21
N THR A 9 2.14 5.38 -8.26
CA THR A 9 2.41 6.79 -8.58
C THR A 9 3.91 6.99 -8.71
N LYS A 10 4.33 8.11 -9.31
CA LYS A 10 5.76 8.45 -9.39
C LYS A 10 6.36 8.53 -7.99
N GLN A 11 5.65 9.11 -7.05
CA GLN A 11 6.13 9.23 -5.68
C GLN A 11 6.30 7.86 -5.03
N SER A 12 5.36 6.96 -5.24
CA SER A 12 5.46 5.62 -4.66
C SER A 12 6.62 4.82 -5.26
N LEU A 13 6.95 5.03 -6.53
CA LEU A 13 8.11 4.39 -7.14
C LEU A 13 9.41 4.88 -6.51
N LYS A 14 9.50 6.17 -6.21
CA LYS A 14 10.65 6.72 -5.48
C LYS A 14 10.71 6.14 -4.07
N ASP A 15 9.56 6.06 -3.42
CA ASP A 15 9.47 5.49 -2.07
C ASP A 15 9.90 4.03 -2.06
N ALA A 16 9.57 3.27 -3.09
CA ALA A 16 9.94 1.87 -3.20
C ALA A 16 11.46 1.69 -3.19
N LYS A 17 12.18 2.60 -3.84
CA LYS A 17 13.65 2.56 -3.82
C LYS A 17 14.19 2.79 -2.41
N LEU A 18 13.59 3.72 -1.67
CA LEU A 18 13.99 3.99 -0.29
C LEU A 18 13.68 2.80 0.60
N ILE A 19 12.54 2.16 0.41
CA ILE A 19 12.15 0.96 1.15
C ILE A 19 13.17 -0.16 0.91
N SER A 20 13.57 -0.35 -0.34
CA SER A 20 14.57 -1.36 -0.69
C SER A 20 15.92 -1.05 -0.04
N ALA A 21 16.34 0.22 -0.08
CA ALA A 21 17.60 0.64 0.52
C ALA A 21 17.60 0.48 2.04
N ALA A 22 16.43 0.58 2.66
CA ALA A 22 16.29 0.41 4.11
C ALA A 22 16.17 -1.05 4.55
N GLY A 23 16.25 -2.00 3.61
CA GLY A 23 16.14 -3.42 3.94
C GLY A 23 14.72 -3.89 4.21
N LEU A 24 13.73 -3.13 3.76
CA LEU A 24 12.32 -3.43 4.02
C LEU A 24 11.59 -3.99 2.80
N ARG A 25 12.33 -4.33 1.75
CA ARG A 25 11.75 -4.79 0.49
C ARG A 25 10.84 -6.01 0.68
N GLN A 26 11.29 -7.00 1.43
CA GLN A 26 10.51 -8.22 1.62
C GLN A 26 9.20 -7.95 2.32
N ARG A 27 9.21 -7.08 3.31
CA ARG A 27 7.98 -6.71 4.04
C ARG A 27 7.00 -5.99 3.13
N ALA A 28 7.52 -5.06 2.31
CA ALA A 28 6.69 -4.34 1.36
C ALA A 28 6.10 -5.29 0.31
N GLU A 29 6.90 -6.22 -0.19
CA GLU A 29 6.43 -7.19 -1.19
C GLU A 29 5.33 -8.09 -0.63
N LYS A 30 5.41 -8.47 0.63
CA LYS A 30 4.35 -9.26 1.27
C LYS A 30 3.03 -8.48 1.29
N ILE A 31 3.09 -7.19 1.59
CA ILE A 31 1.91 -6.35 1.62
C ILE A 31 1.33 -6.21 0.21
N LEU A 32 2.19 -5.98 -0.78
CA LEU A 32 1.73 -5.88 -2.17
C LEU A 32 1.09 -7.18 -2.65
N ALA A 33 1.63 -8.32 -2.23
CA ALA A 33 1.05 -9.62 -2.58
C ALA A 33 -0.35 -9.77 -1.98
N VAL A 34 -0.55 -9.33 -0.74
CA VAL A 34 -1.87 -9.34 -0.11
C VAL A 34 -2.83 -8.44 -0.89
N LEU A 35 -2.39 -7.23 -1.25
CA LEU A 35 -3.23 -6.30 -2.00
C LEU A 35 -3.63 -6.86 -3.36
N GLU A 36 -2.71 -7.55 -4.03
CA GLU A 36 -2.98 -8.16 -5.32
C GLU A 36 -4.03 -9.27 -5.22
N LYS A 37 -3.98 -10.01 -4.13
CA LYS A 37 -4.90 -11.11 -3.90
C LYS A 37 -6.26 -10.63 -3.39
N ASN A 38 -6.23 -9.79 -2.36
CA ASN A 38 -7.44 -9.21 -1.76
C ASN A 38 -7.07 -7.98 -0.94
N PRO A 39 -7.30 -6.76 -1.47
CA PRO A 39 -6.90 -5.55 -0.76
C PRO A 39 -7.66 -5.29 0.52
N PHE A 40 -8.71 -6.04 0.79
CA PHE A 40 -9.49 -5.93 2.03
C PHE A 40 -9.18 -7.05 3.02
N GLN A 41 -8.17 -7.86 2.74
CA GLN A 41 -7.81 -8.98 3.61
C GLN A 41 -7.33 -8.49 4.99
N ASN A 42 -7.84 -9.12 6.02
CA ASN A 42 -7.47 -8.84 7.40
C ASN A 42 -7.43 -10.20 8.14
N PRO A 43 -6.30 -10.62 8.77
CA PRO A 43 -5.02 -9.94 8.81
C PRO A 43 -4.27 -9.99 7.47
N PRO A 44 -3.26 -9.14 7.27
CA PRO A 44 -2.77 -8.11 8.21
C PRO A 44 -3.74 -6.94 8.31
N PRO A 45 -3.73 -6.22 9.44
CA PRO A 45 -4.66 -5.12 9.63
C PRO A 45 -4.38 -3.93 8.72
N TYR A 46 -5.42 -3.19 8.42
CA TYR A 46 -5.30 -1.94 7.67
C TYR A 46 -6.21 -0.89 8.30
N GLU A 47 -5.95 0.37 7.99
CA GLU A 47 -6.73 1.48 8.49
C GLU A 47 -7.31 2.28 7.35
N LYS A 48 -8.55 2.72 7.47
CA LYS A 48 -9.13 3.70 6.57
C LYS A 48 -8.64 5.08 7.00
N LEU A 49 -8.21 5.87 6.02
CA LEU A 49 -7.74 7.23 6.28
C LEU A 49 -8.87 8.22 6.13
N ILE A 50 -8.80 9.30 6.91
CA ILE A 50 -9.76 10.39 6.89
C ILE A 50 -9.02 11.69 6.57
N GLY A 51 -9.77 12.79 6.41
CA GLY A 51 -9.16 14.07 6.08
C GLY A 51 -8.77 14.12 4.60
N ASP A 52 -7.58 14.67 4.33
CA ASP A 52 -7.12 14.88 2.96
C ASP A 52 -6.98 13.59 2.16
N LEU A 53 -6.77 12.47 2.86
CA LEU A 53 -6.62 11.17 2.23
C LEU A 53 -7.86 10.29 2.38
N TYR A 54 -9.00 10.92 2.56
CA TYR A 54 -10.26 10.20 2.68
C TYR A 54 -10.45 9.25 1.50
N GLY A 55 -10.81 8.01 1.81
CA GLY A 55 -10.98 6.97 0.80
C GLY A 55 -9.74 6.16 0.54
N ALA A 56 -8.60 6.54 1.13
CA ALA A 56 -7.38 5.74 1.05
C ALA A 56 -7.27 4.80 2.24
N TYR A 57 -6.38 3.82 2.10
CA TYR A 57 -6.13 2.82 3.13
C TYR A 57 -4.64 2.78 3.44
N SER A 58 -4.31 2.49 4.69
CA SER A 58 -2.94 2.41 5.15
C SER A 58 -2.65 1.02 5.69
N ARG A 59 -1.56 0.41 5.23
CA ARG A 59 -1.05 -0.84 5.78
C ARG A 59 0.37 -0.63 6.27
N ARG A 60 0.66 -1.12 7.45
CA ARG A 60 1.95 -0.92 8.09
C ARG A 60 3.00 -1.86 7.49
N ILE A 61 4.13 -1.30 7.05
CA ILE A 61 5.30 -2.07 6.64
C ILE A 61 6.11 -2.42 7.87
N ASN A 62 6.36 -1.41 8.70
CA ASN A 62 7.00 -1.57 10.01
C ASN A 62 6.46 -0.46 10.91
N ILE A 63 7.14 -0.19 12.02
CA ILE A 63 6.67 0.80 12.99
C ILE A 63 6.66 2.22 12.41
N GLN A 64 7.50 2.51 11.42
CA GLN A 64 7.64 3.85 10.84
C GLN A 64 7.01 4.02 9.47
N HIS A 65 7.02 2.98 8.65
CA HIS A 65 6.66 3.10 7.24
C HIS A 65 5.38 2.38 6.92
N ARG A 66 4.60 2.95 6.00
CA ARG A 66 3.30 2.44 5.63
C ARG A 66 3.11 2.49 4.12
N VAL A 67 2.31 1.57 3.61
CA VAL A 67 1.81 1.61 2.24
C VAL A 67 0.47 2.33 2.29
N ILE A 68 0.39 3.46 1.58
CA ILE A 68 -0.85 4.21 1.43
C ILE A 68 -1.40 3.93 0.04
N CYS A 69 -2.63 3.46 -0.04
CA CYS A 69 -3.21 3.07 -1.32
C CYS A 69 -4.68 3.47 -1.42
N GLN A 70 -5.15 3.62 -2.65
CA GLN A 70 -6.56 3.76 -2.96
C GLN A 70 -7.03 2.49 -3.64
N ILE A 71 -8.24 2.06 -3.31
CA ILE A 71 -8.81 0.82 -3.83
C ILE A 71 -10.01 1.16 -4.69
N TYR A 72 -9.95 0.78 -5.97
CA TYR A 72 -11.04 0.95 -6.92
C TYR A 72 -11.69 -0.40 -7.16
N ASP A 73 -12.70 -0.70 -6.37
CA ASP A 73 -13.32 -2.02 -6.35
C ASP A 73 -13.98 -2.38 -7.68
N ASP A 74 -14.62 -1.42 -8.31
CA ASP A 74 -15.28 -1.63 -9.59
C ASP A 74 -14.30 -1.97 -10.71
N LEU A 75 -13.09 -1.42 -10.65
CA LEU A 75 -12.04 -1.64 -11.65
C LEU A 75 -11.05 -2.73 -11.25
N LYS A 76 -11.13 -3.22 -10.02
CA LYS A 76 -10.16 -4.17 -9.45
C LYS A 76 -8.73 -3.66 -9.55
N ILE A 77 -8.55 -2.38 -9.19
CA ILE A 77 -7.25 -1.70 -9.22
C ILE A 77 -6.92 -1.20 -7.82
N VAL A 78 -5.67 -1.37 -7.43
CA VAL A 78 -5.10 -0.78 -6.22
C VAL A 78 -4.01 0.19 -6.64
N LYS A 79 -4.19 1.47 -6.32
CA LYS A 79 -3.23 2.51 -6.66
C LYS A 79 -2.38 2.82 -5.43
N ILE A 80 -1.09 2.57 -5.53
CA ILE A 80 -0.16 2.84 -4.45
C ILE A 80 0.24 4.30 -4.51
N ILE A 81 -0.09 5.06 -3.47
CA ILE A 81 0.16 6.50 -3.42
C ILE A 81 1.51 6.79 -2.77
N ARG A 82 1.79 6.16 -1.65
CA ARG A 82 3.04 6.30 -0.91
C ARG A 82 3.45 4.98 -0.29
N MET A 83 4.74 4.80 -0.07
CA MET A 83 5.27 3.59 0.55
C MET A 83 6.32 3.86 1.63
N TRP A 84 6.92 5.04 1.64
CA TRP A 84 8.06 5.31 2.52
C TRP A 84 7.65 6.01 3.80
N THR A 85 6.88 7.05 3.67
CA THR A 85 6.60 7.92 4.79
C THR A 85 5.56 7.32 5.74
N HIS A 86 5.67 7.63 7.01
CA HIS A 86 4.57 7.43 7.93
C HIS A 86 3.66 8.65 7.82
N TYR A 87 2.38 8.42 7.84
CA TYR A 87 1.39 9.47 7.75
C TYR A 87 1.04 9.95 9.15
N GLU A 88 1.12 11.23 9.35
CA GLU A 88 0.74 11.83 10.63
C GLU A 88 -0.62 12.48 10.53
#